data_e2b786797a4758e366c64b496c848672
#
_entry.id   e2b786797a4758e366c64b496c848672
#
_cell.length_a   1.000
_cell.length_b   1.000
_cell.length_c   1.000
_cell.angle_alpha   90.00
_cell.angle_beta   90.00
_cell.angle_gamma   90.00
#
_symmetry.space_group_name_H-M   'P 1'
#
loop_
_entity.id
_entity.type
_entity.pdbx_description
1 polymer ?
#
loop_
_entity_poly.entity_id
_entity_poly.type
_entity_poly.pdbx_seq_one_letter_code
_entity_poly.pdbx_strand_id
1 'polypeptide(L)'
;MARISIKRFSSPDETRPFTDNGHAEILKFGDGVVGRGVFEPGWRWSTHVKPIAGTRSCQAAHSGYVVSGRMHLVMDDGEEAEMGAGDYAVIPPGHDAWTVGDEACVMIDFAGMEHYAEGRTARAQPGAETQPSAHH
;
A
#
# COMPACT_ATOMS: atom_id res chain seq x y z
N MET A 1 -3.98 23.31 -19.70
CA MET A 1 -2.61 23.83 -19.74
C MET A 1 -1.72 23.01 -18.84
N ALA A 2 -0.59 22.62 -19.35
CA ALA A 2 0.32 21.78 -18.58
C ALA A 2 1.10 22.62 -17.57
N ARG A 3 1.22 22.13 -16.37
CA ARG A 3 1.96 22.80 -15.33
C ARG A 3 2.81 21.80 -14.59
N ILE A 4 3.94 22.28 -14.07
CA ILE A 4 4.79 21.47 -13.21
C ILE A 4 4.10 21.37 -11.85
N SER A 5 4.06 20.17 -11.31
CA SER A 5 3.49 19.93 -10.00
C SER A 5 4.52 19.19 -9.16
N ILE A 6 4.83 19.69 -7.98
CA ILE A 6 5.82 19.10 -7.10
C ILE A 6 5.20 18.96 -5.73
N LYS A 7 5.27 17.75 -5.16
CA LYS A 7 4.76 17.49 -3.82
C LYS A 7 5.79 16.69 -3.05
N ARG A 8 5.66 16.65 -1.72
CA ARG A 8 6.61 15.96 -0.85
C ARG A 8 5.89 15.03 0.08
N PHE A 9 6.50 13.89 0.36
CA PHE A 9 5.94 12.96 1.33
C PHE A 9 6.00 13.50 2.76
N SER A 10 6.85 14.49 3.02
CA SER A 10 6.88 15.12 4.35
C SER A 10 5.65 15.99 4.60
N SER A 11 4.89 16.29 3.56
CA SER A 11 3.63 17.04 3.65
C SER A 11 2.62 16.38 2.73
N PRO A 12 2.18 15.17 3.05
CA PRO A 12 1.36 14.40 2.13
C PRO A 12 -0.06 14.97 2.03
N ASP A 13 -0.71 14.69 0.91
CA ASP A 13 -2.11 15.08 0.75
C ASP A 13 -2.99 14.27 1.69
N GLU A 14 -2.57 13.06 2.02
CA GLU A 14 -3.33 12.19 2.90
C GLU A 14 -2.39 11.24 3.60
N THR A 15 -2.66 10.93 4.86
CA THR A 15 -1.95 9.89 5.60
C THR A 15 -2.97 8.85 6.03
N ARG A 16 -2.69 7.59 5.76
CA ARG A 16 -3.57 6.48 6.10
C ARG A 16 -2.84 5.59 7.10
N PRO A 17 -3.15 5.70 8.39
CA PRO A 17 -2.51 4.83 9.36
C PRO A 17 -3.05 3.41 9.20
N PHE A 18 -2.18 2.42 9.43
CA PHE A 18 -2.63 1.05 9.55
C PHE A 18 -3.20 0.87 10.97
N THR A 19 -3.73 -0.30 11.26
CA THR A 19 -4.22 -0.57 12.60
C THR A 19 -3.09 -0.34 13.61
N ASP A 20 -1.87 -0.76 13.23
CA ASP A 20 -0.67 -0.50 14.01
C ASP A 20 0.53 -0.75 13.10
N ASN A 21 1.72 -0.43 13.57
CA ASN A 21 2.99 -0.74 12.92
C ASN A 21 3.17 -0.11 11.53
N GLY A 22 2.63 1.08 11.34
CA GLY A 22 2.95 1.83 10.14
C GLY A 22 1.81 2.63 9.56
N HIS A 23 2.07 3.17 8.37
CA HIS A 23 1.12 4.05 7.69
C HIS A 23 1.51 4.18 6.22
N ALA A 24 0.60 4.73 5.44
CA ALA A 24 0.86 5.12 4.06
C ALA A 24 0.66 6.62 3.90
N GLU A 25 1.55 7.26 3.18
CA GLU A 25 1.46 8.68 2.85
C GLU A 25 1.13 8.79 1.37
N ILE A 26 0.12 9.59 1.04
CA ILE A 26 -0.42 9.64 -0.32
C ILE A 26 -0.20 11.02 -0.91
N LEU A 27 0.33 11.07 -2.12
CA LEU A 27 0.42 12.27 -2.92
C LEU A 27 -0.52 12.14 -4.10
N LYS A 28 -1.33 13.15 -4.36
CA LYS A 28 -2.32 13.11 -5.43
C LYS A 28 -1.92 14.07 -6.54
N PHE A 29 -1.89 13.57 -7.76
CA PHE A 29 -1.51 14.35 -8.93
C PHE A 29 -2.58 14.11 -10.00
N GLY A 30 -3.45 15.09 -10.23
CA GLY A 30 -4.49 14.92 -11.23
C GLY A 30 -5.29 13.66 -10.95
N ASP A 31 -5.24 12.70 -11.87
CA ASP A 31 -5.97 11.46 -11.73
C ASP A 31 -5.19 10.38 -11.02
N GLY A 32 -3.95 10.59 -10.74
CA GLY A 32 -3.11 9.54 -10.20
C GLY A 32 -2.71 9.78 -8.77
N VAL A 33 -2.28 8.72 -8.10
CA VAL A 33 -1.72 8.81 -6.76
C VAL A 33 -0.41 8.06 -6.70
N VAL A 34 0.48 8.56 -5.86
CA VAL A 34 1.73 7.87 -5.55
C VAL A 34 1.75 7.74 -4.03
N GLY A 35 2.12 6.57 -3.54
CA GLY A 35 2.14 6.33 -2.11
C GLY A 35 3.51 5.97 -1.60
N ARG A 36 3.77 6.30 -0.34
CA ARG A 36 4.95 5.85 0.37
C ARG A 36 4.45 5.05 1.55
N GLY A 37 4.68 3.76 1.52
CA GLY A 37 4.31 2.89 2.63
C GLY A 37 5.47 2.78 3.61
N VAL A 38 5.17 2.91 4.89
CA VAL A 38 6.14 2.72 5.97
C VAL A 38 5.63 1.54 6.78
N PHE A 39 6.33 0.41 6.67
CA PHE A 39 5.91 -0.84 7.27
C PHE A 39 6.93 -1.19 8.35
N GLU A 40 6.57 -0.89 9.60
CA GLU A 40 7.53 -0.99 10.70
C GLU A 40 7.77 -2.43 11.12
N PRO A 41 8.83 -2.70 11.88
CA PRO A 41 9.06 -4.06 12.35
C PRO A 41 7.82 -4.64 13.03
N GLY A 42 7.49 -5.87 12.69
CA GLY A 42 6.28 -6.51 13.22
C GLY A 42 5.05 -6.32 12.38
N TRP A 43 5.10 -5.46 11.37
CA TRP A 43 3.94 -5.26 10.50
C TRP A 43 3.65 -6.53 9.69
N ARG A 44 2.36 -6.85 9.59
CA ARG A 44 1.86 -7.92 8.72
C ARG A 44 0.53 -7.46 8.15
N TRP A 45 0.34 -7.62 6.84
CA TRP A 45 -0.88 -7.15 6.19
C TRP A 45 -2.12 -7.78 6.82
N SER A 46 -2.09 -9.09 7.05
CA SER A 46 -3.27 -9.79 7.56
C SER A 46 -3.62 -9.41 8.99
N THR A 47 -2.71 -8.80 9.73
CA THR A 47 -2.96 -8.32 11.09
C THR A 47 -3.31 -6.84 11.11
N HIS A 48 -2.61 -6.04 10.33
CA HIS A 48 -2.63 -4.58 10.50
C HIS A 48 -3.39 -3.83 9.42
N VAL A 49 -3.65 -4.45 8.27
CA VAL A 49 -4.40 -3.82 7.19
C VAL A 49 -5.68 -4.57 6.89
N LYS A 50 -5.67 -5.88 7.00
CA LYS A 50 -6.85 -6.69 6.73
C LYS A 50 -8.09 -6.22 7.48
N PRO A 51 -8.02 -5.80 8.76
CA PRO A 51 -9.21 -5.30 9.43
C PRO A 51 -9.79 -4.06 8.77
N ILE A 52 -8.94 -3.26 8.11
CA ILE A 52 -9.39 -2.07 7.39
C ILE A 52 -9.92 -2.46 6.02
N ALA A 53 -9.20 -3.33 5.32
CA ALA A 53 -9.55 -3.71 3.96
C ALA A 53 -10.78 -4.59 3.87
N GLY A 54 -10.94 -5.49 4.82
CA GLY A 54 -12.10 -6.38 4.83
C GLY A 54 -12.04 -7.51 3.83
N THR A 55 -10.88 -7.77 3.23
CA THR A 55 -10.70 -8.87 2.28
C THR A 55 -9.81 -9.94 2.87
N ARG A 56 -9.83 -11.14 2.29
CA ARG A 56 -9.06 -12.28 2.80
C ARG A 56 -7.57 -12.07 2.63
N SER A 57 -7.17 -11.47 1.52
CA SER A 57 -5.79 -11.11 1.25
C SER A 57 -5.79 -9.75 0.56
N CYS A 58 -4.61 -9.16 0.38
CA CYS A 58 -4.52 -7.84 -0.24
C CYS A 58 -4.90 -7.95 -1.72
N GLN A 59 -5.92 -7.21 -2.12
CA GLN A 59 -6.40 -7.24 -3.49
C GLN A 59 -5.88 -6.08 -4.33
N ALA A 60 -4.97 -5.29 -3.78
CA ALA A 60 -4.35 -4.22 -4.56
C ALA A 60 -3.17 -4.77 -5.35
N ALA A 61 -3.03 -4.35 -6.59
CA ALA A 61 -1.84 -4.64 -7.37
C ALA A 61 -0.85 -3.52 -7.11
N HIS A 62 0.38 -3.86 -6.78
CA HIS A 62 1.40 -2.87 -6.45
C HIS A 62 2.52 -2.88 -7.48
N SER A 63 3.12 -1.73 -7.70
CA SER A 63 4.26 -1.60 -8.58
C SER A 63 5.13 -0.50 -8.00
N GLY A 64 6.26 -0.84 -7.43
CA GLY A 64 7.00 0.16 -6.69
C GLY A 64 8.45 -0.20 -6.39
N TYR A 65 9.11 0.73 -5.74
CA TYR A 65 10.53 0.67 -5.44
C TYR A 65 10.73 0.64 -3.93
N VAL A 66 11.53 -0.32 -3.47
CA VAL A 66 11.82 -0.44 -2.04
C VAL A 66 13.00 0.46 -1.71
N VAL A 67 12.78 1.41 -0.82
CA VAL A 67 13.79 2.38 -0.42
C VAL A 67 14.67 1.81 0.69
N SER A 68 14.07 1.14 1.66
CA SER A 68 14.81 0.58 2.79
C SER A 68 14.06 -0.61 3.36
N GLY A 69 14.77 -1.44 4.11
CA GLY A 69 14.18 -2.58 4.79
C GLY A 69 13.90 -3.75 3.87
N ARG A 70 13.19 -4.74 4.39
CA ARG A 70 12.86 -5.96 3.65
C ARG A 70 11.44 -6.39 3.96
N MET A 71 10.80 -7.02 3.00
CA MET A 71 9.44 -7.51 3.16
C MET A 71 9.30 -8.87 2.51
N HIS A 72 8.65 -9.80 3.19
CA HIS A 72 8.34 -11.12 2.65
C HIS A 72 6.89 -11.11 2.17
N LEU A 73 6.65 -11.74 1.00
CA LEU A 73 5.34 -11.78 0.39
C LEU A 73 4.95 -13.22 0.12
N VAL A 74 3.66 -13.53 0.31
CA VAL A 74 3.09 -14.84 0.04
C VAL A 74 1.82 -14.63 -0.77
N MET A 75 1.77 -15.23 -1.96
CA MET A 75 0.56 -15.19 -2.79
C MET A 75 -0.43 -16.22 -2.29
N ASP A 76 -1.70 -16.05 -2.63
CA ASP A 76 -2.75 -16.99 -2.25
C ASP A 76 -2.47 -18.40 -2.76
N ASP A 77 -1.73 -18.54 -3.86
CA ASP A 77 -1.41 -19.86 -4.41
C ASP A 77 -0.15 -20.46 -3.79
N GLY A 78 0.46 -19.77 -2.84
CA GLY A 78 1.64 -20.28 -2.14
C GLY A 78 2.97 -19.79 -2.67
N GLU A 79 3.00 -19.05 -3.76
CA GLU A 79 4.26 -18.48 -4.24
C GLU A 79 4.78 -17.47 -3.23
N GLU A 80 6.07 -17.51 -2.96
CA GLU A 80 6.69 -16.61 -1.98
C GLU A 80 7.87 -15.87 -2.58
N ALA A 81 8.11 -14.69 -2.11
CA ALA A 81 9.25 -13.87 -2.53
C ALA A 81 9.62 -12.91 -1.42
N GLU A 82 10.83 -12.41 -1.46
CA GLU A 82 11.27 -11.37 -0.54
C GLU A 82 11.83 -10.23 -1.34
N MET A 83 11.48 -8.99 -0.98
CA MET A 83 12.01 -7.80 -1.61
C MET A 83 12.76 -6.98 -0.58
N GLY A 84 13.77 -6.28 -1.01
CA GLY A 84 14.59 -5.45 -0.12
C GLY A 84 15.02 -4.18 -0.79
N ALA A 85 15.80 -3.38 -0.07
CA ALA A 85 16.23 -2.06 -0.53
C ALA A 85 16.86 -2.15 -1.90
N GLY A 86 16.40 -1.31 -2.82
CA GLY A 86 16.88 -1.28 -4.20
C GLY A 86 16.07 -2.12 -5.17
N ASP A 87 15.15 -2.94 -4.68
CA ASP A 87 14.33 -3.77 -5.58
C ASP A 87 13.15 -2.99 -6.12
N TYR A 88 12.81 -3.23 -7.37
CA TYR A 88 11.54 -2.78 -7.94
C TYR A 88 10.65 -4.02 -8.02
N ALA A 89 9.47 -3.94 -7.45
CA ALA A 89 8.59 -5.10 -7.36
C ALA A 89 7.26 -4.84 -8.03
N VAL A 90 6.74 -5.86 -8.72
CA VAL A 90 5.38 -5.85 -9.25
C VAL A 90 4.66 -6.98 -8.53
N ILE A 91 3.63 -6.63 -7.79
CA ILE A 91 2.94 -7.58 -6.91
C ILE A 91 1.48 -7.65 -7.32
N PRO A 92 1.02 -8.80 -7.84
CA PRO A 92 -0.39 -8.94 -8.25
C PRO A 92 -1.31 -8.97 -7.04
N PRO A 93 -2.62 -8.80 -7.25
CA PRO A 93 -3.58 -8.97 -6.16
C PRO A 93 -3.55 -10.40 -5.62
N GLY A 94 -3.96 -10.56 -4.37
CA GLY A 94 -4.05 -11.89 -3.76
C GLY A 94 -2.81 -12.26 -2.98
N HIS A 95 -2.34 -11.37 -2.11
CA HIS A 95 -1.12 -11.64 -1.32
C HIS A 95 -1.28 -11.23 0.14
N ASP A 96 -0.45 -11.81 0.98
CA ASP A 96 -0.17 -11.35 2.32
C ASP A 96 1.30 -10.96 2.35
N ALA A 97 1.71 -10.18 3.32
CA ALA A 97 3.09 -9.72 3.41
C ALA A 97 3.42 -9.32 4.84
N TRP A 98 4.70 -9.37 5.16
CA TRP A 98 5.17 -8.90 6.47
C TRP A 98 6.57 -8.36 6.38
N THR A 99 6.87 -7.41 7.27
CA THR A 99 8.19 -6.81 7.38
C THR A 99 9.16 -7.80 8.01
N VAL A 100 10.35 -7.91 7.44
CA VAL A 100 11.37 -8.82 7.91
C VAL A 100 12.43 -8.02 8.66
N GLY A 101 12.81 -8.48 9.85
CA GLY A 101 13.91 -7.88 10.59
C GLY A 101 13.50 -6.70 11.44
N ASP A 102 14.49 -5.92 11.85
CA ASP A 102 14.31 -4.85 12.82
C ASP A 102 14.24 -3.47 12.21
N GLU A 103 14.25 -3.38 10.91
CA GLU A 103 14.20 -2.11 10.20
C GLU A 103 12.89 -1.99 9.46
N ALA A 104 12.29 -0.79 9.46
CA ALA A 104 11.06 -0.57 8.70
C ALA A 104 11.32 -0.78 7.21
N CYS A 105 10.36 -1.39 6.53
CA CYS A 105 10.39 -1.47 5.07
C CYS A 105 9.67 -0.24 4.55
N VAL A 106 10.33 0.52 3.69
CA VAL A 106 9.75 1.73 3.09
C VAL A 106 9.70 1.50 1.58
N MET A 107 8.52 1.65 1.01
CA MET A 107 8.31 1.41 -0.42
C MET A 107 7.57 2.59 -1.03
N ILE A 108 8.05 3.05 -2.20
CA ILE A 108 7.32 4.03 -2.99
C ILE A 108 6.49 3.24 -4.00
N ASP A 109 5.19 3.39 -3.95
CA ASP A 109 4.25 2.60 -4.75
C ASP A 109 3.63 3.52 -5.80
N PHE A 110 3.80 3.17 -7.07
CA PHE A 110 3.31 3.97 -8.20
C PHE A 110 1.96 3.46 -8.72
N ALA A 111 1.45 2.37 -8.14
CA ALA A 111 0.15 1.83 -8.49
C ALA A 111 -0.40 1.15 -7.24
N GLY A 112 -1.62 0.99 -7.06
CA GLY A 112 -2.15 0.23 -5.94
C GLY A 112 -2.40 1.01 -4.66
N MET A 113 -1.99 2.27 -4.58
CA MET A 113 -2.21 3.04 -3.36
C MET A 113 -3.48 3.87 -3.37
N GLU A 114 -4.22 3.84 -4.46
CA GLU A 114 -5.39 4.67 -4.57
C GLU A 114 -6.37 4.39 -3.43
N HIS A 115 -6.60 3.14 -3.13
CA HIS A 115 -7.53 2.75 -2.06
C HIS A 115 -6.87 1.93 -0.96
N TYR A 116 -5.56 1.75 -0.99
CA TYR A 116 -4.86 0.91 -0.04
C TYR A 116 -5.01 1.49 1.37
N ALA A 117 -5.36 0.66 2.32
CA ALA A 117 -5.56 1.05 3.71
C ALA A 117 -6.58 2.18 3.88
N GLU A 118 -7.45 2.38 2.88
CA GLU A 118 -8.49 3.37 2.97
C GLU A 118 -9.63 2.80 3.80
N GLY A 119 -10.09 3.53 4.77
CA GLY A 119 -11.11 3.04 5.68
C GLY A 119 -12.46 2.86 4.99
N ARG A 120 -13.33 2.03 5.58
CA ARG A 120 -14.63 1.79 5.02
C ARG A 120 -15.44 3.02 4.88
N THR A 121 -15.28 3.99 5.78
CA THR A 121 -16.02 5.21 5.70
C THR A 121 -15.76 5.94 4.40
N ALA A 122 -14.52 5.98 3.98
CA ALA A 122 -14.18 6.62 2.71
C ALA A 122 -14.80 5.88 1.55
N ARG A 123 -14.94 4.56 1.68
CA ARG A 123 -15.48 3.78 0.58
C ARG A 123 -16.97 3.80 0.55
N ALA A 124 -17.61 4.28 1.58
CA ALA A 124 -19.03 4.35 1.61
C ALA A 124 -19.57 5.57 0.87
N GLN A 125 -18.71 6.34 0.26
CA GLN A 125 -19.17 7.47 -0.50
C GLN A 125 -20.09 7.02 -1.62
N PRO A 126 -21.15 7.75 -1.86
CA PRO A 126 -22.06 7.39 -2.94
C PRO A 126 -21.31 7.35 -4.24
N GLY A 127 -21.50 6.41 -5.01
CA GLY A 127 -20.83 6.28 -6.27
C GLY A 127 -19.55 5.52 -6.17
N ALA A 128 -19.00 5.43 -5.02
CA ALA A 128 -17.78 4.68 -4.90
C ALA A 128 -18.06 3.23 -4.86
N GLU A 129 -19.21 2.87 -4.38
CA GLU A 129 -19.51 1.57 -4.23
C GLU A 129 -19.82 0.86 -5.38
N THR A 130 -19.86 1.41 -6.42
CA THR A 130 -20.16 0.67 -7.58
C THR A 130 -19.03 -0.19 -7.97
N GLN A 131 -17.89 -0.11 -7.43
CA GLN A 131 -16.92 -0.99 -7.81
C GLN A 131 -16.74 -1.98 -6.89
N PRO A 132 -16.84 -2.92 -6.97
CA PRO A 132 -16.61 -3.94 -6.03
C PRO A 132 -15.27 -4.45 -6.14
N SER A 133 -14.92 -4.16 -6.23
CA SER A 133 -14.00 -4.54 -6.20
C SER A 133 -13.08 -4.55 -6.10
N ALA A 134 -12.92 -4.58 -6.14
CA ALA A 134 -12.18 -4.56 -6.03
C ALA A 134 -11.40 -4.17 -5.78
N HIS A 135 -11.36 -3.96 -5.61
CA HIS A 135 -10.84 -3.58 -5.50
C HIS A 135 -10.31 -3.25 -4.91
N HIS A 136 -10.13 -3.33 -4.93
CA HIS A 136 -9.85 -3.11 -4.57
C HIS A 136 -9.66 -3.10 -4.15
#